data_7d3b768760eb2e9f2df2328350dba757
#
_entry.id   7d3b768760eb2e9f2df2328350dba757
#
_cell.length_a   1.000
_cell.length_b   1.000
_cell.length_c   1.000
_cell.angle_alpha   90.00
_cell.angle_beta   90.00
_cell.angle_gamma   90.00
#
_symmetry.space_group_name_H-M   'P 1'
#
loop_
_entity.id
_entity.type
_entity.pdbx_description
1 polymer ?
#
loop_
_entity_poly.entity_id
_entity_poly.type
_entity_poly.pdbx_seq_one_letter_code
_entity_poly.pdbx_strand_id
1 'polypeptide(L)'
;MKTKIRFASLALSLMFASGAALADMKIGVSMSQFDDTWLTYLRESMDTKAKSYPDGVQLQFEDARSDVVRQLSQVESFVSQKVDAIVVNPVDTAATKKITEAAVKAGIPLVYVNRRPDDLNLPKGVVTVASNDLEAGQMQMQYLAEKMGGKGDIVILLGDLANNSTTNRTKGVKEVLTKYPNIKIEQEQSGIWSRDKGMTLVNDWLTQGRKFDAVVSNNDEMAIGAAMALQQAGVAKGSVLIAGVDGTPDGLNAVKKGSLLVSVFQDAKGQADGSIDTAVKMAKNEPVESAVWVPYRLITLQNVDTFK
;
A
#
# COMPACT_ATOMS: atom_id res chain seq x y z
N MET A 1 -56.08 28.57 69.96
CA MET A 1 -55.62 27.45 69.18
C MET A 1 -55.00 27.92 67.89
N LYS A 2 -53.69 27.90 67.72
CA LYS A 2 -52.99 28.35 66.49
C LYS A 2 -52.37 27.10 65.80
N THR A 3 -52.99 26.74 64.69
CA THR A 3 -52.57 25.60 63.87
C THR A 3 -51.38 26.05 62.97
N LYS A 4 -50.21 25.41 63.17
CA LYS A 4 -49.02 25.64 62.31
C LYS A 4 -49.05 24.67 61.14
N ILE A 5 -49.21 25.16 59.93
CA ILE A 5 -49.05 24.41 58.71
C ILE A 5 -47.56 24.38 58.35
N ARG A 6 -46.98 23.16 58.28
CA ARG A 6 -45.60 22.94 57.81
C ARG A 6 -45.62 22.65 56.34
N PHE A 7 -45.04 23.54 55.53
CA PHE A 7 -44.72 23.28 54.12
C PHE A 7 -43.47 22.42 54.02
N ALA A 8 -43.61 21.20 53.50
CA ALA A 8 -42.48 20.36 53.14
C ALA A 8 -42.12 20.69 51.68
N SER A 9 -40.95 21.34 51.49
CA SER A 9 -40.39 21.61 50.19
C SER A 9 -39.70 20.35 49.67
N LEU A 10 -40.30 19.73 48.66
CA LEU A 10 -39.72 18.60 47.93
C LEU A 10 -38.74 19.13 46.85
N ALA A 11 -37.45 19.12 47.13
CA ALA A 11 -36.42 19.48 46.14
C ALA A 11 -36.21 18.30 45.18
N LEU A 12 -36.75 18.43 43.98
CA LEU A 12 -36.56 17.49 42.88
C LEU A 12 -35.19 17.77 42.23
N SER A 13 -34.17 17.00 42.59
CA SER A 13 -32.86 17.06 41.99
C SER A 13 -32.89 16.40 40.59
N LEU A 14 -32.99 17.21 39.53
CA LEU A 14 -32.73 16.73 38.18
C LEU A 14 -31.23 16.45 38.01
N MET A 15 -30.85 15.17 38.06
CA MET A 15 -29.57 14.75 37.57
C MET A 15 -29.59 14.86 36.01
N PHE A 16 -28.99 15.91 35.48
CA PHE A 16 -28.58 15.93 34.08
C PHE A 16 -27.46 14.91 33.90
N ALA A 17 -27.81 13.72 33.44
CA ALA A 17 -26.84 12.83 32.83
C ALA A 17 -26.39 13.49 31.53
N SER A 18 -25.31 14.29 31.61
CA SER A 18 -24.58 14.73 30.44
C SER A 18 -24.01 13.48 29.81
N GLY A 19 -24.74 12.87 28.88
CA GLY A 19 -24.15 11.94 27.93
C GLY A 19 -23.07 12.73 27.18
N ALA A 20 -21.81 12.53 27.56
CA ALA A 20 -20.71 12.95 26.71
C ALA A 20 -20.94 12.26 25.37
N ALA A 21 -21.42 13.00 24.37
CA ALA A 21 -21.32 12.54 22.99
C ALA A 21 -19.83 12.27 22.79
N LEU A 22 -19.46 11.00 22.66
CA LEU A 22 -18.13 10.63 22.23
C LEU A 22 -17.94 11.33 20.90
N ALA A 23 -17.06 12.34 20.87
CA ALA A 23 -16.74 13.00 19.62
C ALA A 23 -16.10 11.93 18.73
N ASP A 24 -16.62 11.79 17.50
CA ASP A 24 -16.08 10.86 16.52
C ASP A 24 -14.57 11.08 16.39
N MET A 25 -13.78 10.02 16.51
CA MET A 25 -12.34 10.08 16.32
C MET A 25 -12.02 10.52 14.88
N LYS A 26 -11.16 11.52 14.71
CA LYS A 26 -10.77 12.05 13.40
C LYS A 26 -9.37 11.61 13.03
N ILE A 27 -9.22 10.92 11.91
CA ILE A 27 -7.93 10.49 11.37
C ILE A 27 -7.71 11.17 10.02
N GLY A 28 -6.62 11.94 9.90
CA GLY A 28 -6.17 12.49 8.63
C GLY A 28 -5.41 11.43 7.84
N VAL A 29 -5.77 11.21 6.57
CA VAL A 29 -5.13 10.22 5.70
C VAL A 29 -4.59 10.92 4.46
N SER A 30 -3.26 11.04 4.35
CA SER A 30 -2.61 11.58 3.16
C SER A 30 -2.09 10.44 2.28
N MET A 31 -2.69 10.31 1.10
CA MET A 31 -2.29 9.33 0.09
C MET A 31 -1.36 9.97 -0.92
N SER A 32 -0.38 9.21 -1.41
CA SER A 32 0.54 9.69 -2.44
C SER A 32 -0.17 10.11 -3.73
N GLN A 33 -1.21 9.36 -4.12
CA GLN A 33 -2.11 9.65 -5.24
C GLN A 33 -3.40 8.83 -5.13
N PHE A 34 -4.48 9.28 -5.78
CA PHE A 34 -5.79 8.61 -5.72
C PHE A 34 -6.05 7.68 -6.90
N ASP A 35 -5.38 7.86 -8.00
CA ASP A 35 -5.60 7.19 -9.28
C ASP A 35 -4.70 5.94 -9.51
N ASP A 36 -3.88 5.57 -8.54
CA ASP A 36 -3.19 4.28 -8.53
C ASP A 36 -4.18 3.16 -8.17
N THR A 37 -4.23 2.13 -8.99
CA THR A 37 -5.20 1.03 -8.87
C THR A 37 -5.12 0.34 -7.51
N TRP A 38 -3.91 -0.04 -7.05
CA TRP A 38 -3.76 -0.74 -5.78
C TRP A 38 -4.05 0.17 -4.58
N LEU A 39 -3.61 1.45 -4.65
CA LEU A 39 -3.90 2.42 -3.59
C LEU A 39 -5.39 2.77 -3.49
N THR A 40 -6.16 2.61 -4.56
CA THR A 40 -7.62 2.74 -4.52
C THR A 40 -8.22 1.65 -3.62
N TYR A 41 -7.82 0.38 -3.77
CA TYR A 41 -8.27 -0.71 -2.90
C TYR A 41 -7.84 -0.51 -1.44
N LEU A 42 -6.62 -0.01 -1.22
CA LEU A 42 -6.15 0.34 0.13
C LEU A 42 -7.05 1.39 0.78
N ARG A 43 -7.34 2.48 0.06
CA ARG A 43 -8.18 3.59 0.55
C ARG A 43 -9.61 3.15 0.83
N GLU A 44 -10.23 2.39 -0.07
CA GLU A 44 -11.59 1.86 0.11
C GLU A 44 -11.67 0.89 1.31
N SER A 45 -10.64 0.07 1.49
CA SER A 45 -10.55 -0.83 2.64
C SER A 45 -10.37 -0.06 3.96
N MET A 46 -9.60 1.04 3.97
CA MET A 46 -9.50 1.92 5.14
C MET A 46 -10.84 2.54 5.51
N ASP A 47 -11.59 3.05 4.53
CA ASP A 47 -12.92 3.62 4.74
C ASP A 47 -13.90 2.57 5.29
N THR A 48 -13.86 1.36 4.74
CA THR A 48 -14.66 0.22 5.22
C THR A 48 -14.29 -0.13 6.66
N LYS A 49 -12.99 -0.18 6.98
CA LYS A 49 -12.50 -0.47 8.33
C LYS A 49 -12.93 0.59 9.33
N ALA A 50 -12.79 1.87 9.00
CA ALA A 50 -13.20 2.97 9.86
C ALA A 50 -14.70 2.92 10.20
N LYS A 51 -15.54 2.62 9.22
CA LYS A 51 -16.99 2.45 9.41
C LYS A 51 -17.37 1.26 10.29
N SER A 52 -16.46 0.31 10.50
CA SER A 52 -16.71 -0.85 11.38
C SER A 52 -16.58 -0.53 12.88
N TYR A 53 -16.05 0.63 13.24
CA TYR A 53 -15.92 1.05 14.64
C TYR A 53 -17.25 1.58 15.19
N PRO A 54 -17.76 1.01 16.30
CA PRO A 54 -19.06 1.42 16.87
C PRO A 54 -19.04 2.84 17.44
N ASP A 55 -17.88 3.32 17.90
CA ASP A 55 -17.70 4.64 18.49
C ASP A 55 -17.50 5.76 17.46
N GLY A 56 -17.57 5.41 16.17
CA GLY A 56 -17.32 6.33 15.07
C GLY A 56 -15.84 6.66 14.85
N VAL A 57 -15.36 6.41 13.64
CA VAL A 57 -14.03 6.85 13.15
C VAL A 57 -14.24 7.55 11.83
N GLN A 58 -13.90 8.84 11.77
CA GLN A 58 -14.01 9.64 10.55
C GLN A 58 -12.63 9.74 9.90
N LEU A 59 -12.54 9.35 8.62
CA LEU A 59 -11.33 9.52 7.81
C LEU A 59 -11.47 10.75 6.92
N GLN A 60 -10.47 11.63 7.00
CA GLN A 60 -10.30 12.73 6.04
C GLN A 60 -9.19 12.36 5.07
N PHE A 61 -9.55 11.97 3.85
CA PHE A 61 -8.61 11.62 2.80
C PHE A 61 -8.15 12.86 2.02
N GLU A 62 -6.83 12.95 1.79
CA GLU A 62 -6.21 13.98 0.97
C GLU A 62 -5.32 13.34 -0.10
N ASP A 63 -5.42 13.83 -1.32
CA ASP A 63 -4.61 13.40 -2.47
C ASP A 63 -3.38 14.29 -2.63
N ALA A 64 -2.19 13.74 -2.42
CA ALA A 64 -0.95 14.47 -2.61
C ALA A 64 -0.59 14.66 -4.09
N ARG A 65 -1.21 13.92 -5.01
CA ARG A 65 -0.98 13.98 -6.46
C ARG A 65 0.50 13.84 -6.82
N SER A 66 1.18 12.90 -6.18
CA SER A 66 2.63 12.66 -6.34
C SER A 66 3.51 13.89 -6.07
N ASP A 67 3.02 14.85 -5.26
CA ASP A 67 3.75 16.08 -4.88
C ASP A 67 4.11 16.04 -3.39
N VAL A 68 5.42 15.97 -3.11
CA VAL A 68 5.98 15.92 -1.74
C VAL A 68 5.65 17.17 -0.94
N VAL A 69 5.63 18.35 -1.57
CA VAL A 69 5.34 19.61 -0.88
C VAL A 69 3.88 19.67 -0.49
N ARG A 70 2.99 19.26 -1.39
CA ARG A 70 1.57 19.12 -1.13
C ARG A 70 1.33 18.13 0.01
N GLN A 71 2.00 16.98 0.01
CA GLN A 71 1.85 15.98 1.07
C GLN A 71 2.24 16.53 2.44
N LEU A 72 3.36 17.26 2.52
CA LEU A 72 3.76 17.94 3.77
C LEU A 72 2.70 18.95 4.23
N SER A 73 2.19 19.78 3.30
CA SER A 73 1.14 20.78 3.63
C SER A 73 -0.15 20.13 4.13
N GLN A 74 -0.52 18.96 3.60
CA GLN A 74 -1.67 18.18 4.10
C GLN A 74 -1.44 17.72 5.55
N VAL A 75 -0.25 17.19 5.85
CA VAL A 75 0.08 16.79 7.23
C VAL A 75 0.07 17.99 8.18
N GLU A 76 0.63 19.13 7.78
CA GLU A 76 0.58 20.37 8.57
C GLU A 76 -0.85 20.87 8.77
N SER A 77 -1.73 20.69 7.78
CA SER A 77 -3.17 20.97 7.90
C SER A 77 -3.82 20.04 8.92
N PHE A 78 -3.56 18.74 8.90
CA PHE A 78 -4.07 17.80 9.91
C PHE A 78 -3.60 18.15 11.32
N VAL A 79 -2.32 18.54 11.46
CA VAL A 79 -1.77 19.03 12.72
C VAL A 79 -2.52 20.26 13.22
N SER A 80 -2.80 21.23 12.33
CA SER A 80 -3.55 22.45 12.66
C SER A 80 -5.00 22.16 13.06
N GLN A 81 -5.62 21.17 12.45
CA GLN A 81 -6.97 20.68 12.76
C GLN A 81 -7.00 19.85 14.06
N LYS A 82 -5.85 19.47 14.61
CA LYS A 82 -5.72 18.62 15.82
C LYS A 82 -6.46 17.29 15.65
N VAL A 83 -6.24 16.62 14.51
CA VAL A 83 -6.77 15.27 14.33
C VAL A 83 -6.17 14.31 15.36
N ASP A 84 -6.88 13.22 15.67
CA ASP A 84 -6.47 12.26 16.72
C ASP A 84 -5.30 11.37 16.29
N ALA A 85 -5.16 11.13 14.97
CA ALA A 85 -4.02 10.42 14.37
C ALA A 85 -3.85 10.81 12.90
N ILE A 86 -2.67 10.54 12.35
CA ILE A 86 -2.35 10.77 10.94
C ILE A 86 -1.88 9.45 10.33
N VAL A 87 -2.40 9.10 9.14
CA VAL A 87 -1.94 7.99 8.32
C VAL A 87 -1.36 8.56 7.02
N VAL A 88 -0.17 8.11 6.62
CA VAL A 88 0.50 8.61 5.42
C VAL A 88 0.97 7.44 4.54
N ASN A 89 0.55 7.46 3.27
CA ASN A 89 1.20 6.70 2.21
C ASN A 89 2.17 7.65 1.50
N PRO A 90 3.50 7.54 1.72
CA PRO A 90 4.45 8.54 1.24
C PRO A 90 4.52 8.65 -0.29
N VAL A 91 4.63 9.87 -0.79
CA VAL A 91 4.97 10.16 -2.19
C VAL A 91 6.42 9.73 -2.47
N ASP A 92 7.34 10.16 -1.62
CA ASP A 92 8.76 9.83 -1.66
C ASP A 92 9.21 9.29 -0.31
N THR A 93 9.79 8.10 -0.29
CA THR A 93 10.17 7.41 0.93
C THR A 93 11.41 8.02 1.60
N ALA A 94 12.24 8.74 0.86
CA ALA A 94 13.39 9.48 1.38
C ALA A 94 13.00 10.85 1.95
N ALA A 95 11.85 11.42 1.56
CA ALA A 95 11.40 12.76 1.94
C ALA A 95 10.49 12.78 3.19
N THR A 96 10.39 11.70 3.93
CA THR A 96 9.44 11.53 5.07
C THR A 96 9.83 12.27 6.34
N LYS A 97 11.10 12.72 6.47
CA LYS A 97 11.62 13.33 7.70
C LYS A 97 10.78 14.51 8.20
N LYS A 98 10.42 15.46 7.32
CA LYS A 98 9.60 16.62 7.71
C LYS A 98 8.19 16.26 8.14
N ILE A 99 7.60 15.26 7.51
CA ILE A 99 6.28 14.69 7.89
C ILE A 99 6.36 14.13 9.30
N THR A 100 7.38 13.29 9.58
CA THR A 100 7.64 12.73 10.90
C THR A 100 7.83 13.82 11.96
N GLU A 101 8.68 14.82 11.68
CA GLU A 101 8.95 15.93 12.60
C GLU A 101 7.68 16.75 12.91
N ALA A 102 6.83 17.03 11.91
CA ALA A 102 5.59 17.78 12.10
C ALA A 102 4.61 17.04 13.03
N ALA A 103 4.39 15.75 12.81
CA ALA A 103 3.51 14.94 13.65
C ALA A 103 4.05 14.78 15.08
N VAL A 104 5.33 14.43 15.22
CA VAL A 104 5.98 14.22 16.53
C VAL A 104 5.99 15.50 17.35
N LYS A 105 6.34 16.65 16.76
CA LYS A 105 6.31 17.96 17.44
C LYS A 105 4.91 18.33 17.94
N ALA A 106 3.89 17.94 17.20
CA ALA A 106 2.49 18.17 17.59
C ALA A 106 1.96 17.15 18.62
N GLY A 107 2.70 16.07 18.88
CA GLY A 107 2.27 14.96 19.73
C GLY A 107 1.15 14.12 19.11
N ILE A 108 0.96 14.18 17.78
CA ILE A 108 -0.07 13.43 17.07
C ILE A 108 0.53 12.11 16.57
N PRO A 109 -0.10 10.96 16.87
CA PRO A 109 0.30 9.66 16.35
C PRO A 109 0.37 9.63 14.81
N LEU A 110 1.44 9.00 14.28
CA LEU A 110 1.66 8.88 12.84
C LEU A 110 1.84 7.42 12.45
N VAL A 111 1.07 6.96 11.46
CA VAL A 111 1.21 5.64 10.86
C VAL A 111 1.61 5.80 9.40
N TYR A 112 2.77 5.27 9.02
CA TYR A 112 3.12 5.08 7.63
C TYR A 112 2.51 3.78 7.10
N VAL A 113 1.84 3.82 5.96
CA VAL A 113 1.17 2.67 5.39
C VAL A 113 1.68 2.34 3.99
N ASN A 114 1.85 1.05 3.70
CA ASN A 114 2.33 0.50 2.43
C ASN A 114 3.77 0.91 2.11
N ARG A 115 4.00 2.16 1.71
CA ARG A 115 5.32 2.76 1.59
C ARG A 115 5.76 3.29 2.96
N ARG A 116 7.03 3.24 3.26
CA ARG A 116 7.57 3.57 4.58
C ARG A 116 8.85 4.40 4.46
N PRO A 117 9.25 5.12 5.52
CA PRO A 117 10.57 5.73 5.57
C PRO A 117 11.68 4.71 5.29
N ASP A 118 12.76 5.15 4.66
CA ASP A 118 13.94 4.30 4.42
C ASP A 118 14.63 3.96 5.74
N ASP A 119 14.69 4.90 6.68
CA ASP A 119 15.15 4.66 8.05
C ASP A 119 14.00 4.11 8.91
N LEU A 120 14.17 2.90 9.40
CA LEU A 120 13.21 2.23 10.29
C LEU A 120 13.41 2.55 11.78
N ASN A 121 14.43 3.33 12.15
CA ASN A 121 14.60 3.84 13.51
C ASN A 121 13.62 5.01 13.76
N LEU A 122 12.33 4.68 13.77
CA LEU A 122 11.27 5.65 13.92
C LEU A 122 11.14 6.13 15.38
N PRO A 123 10.88 7.42 15.62
CA PRO A 123 10.68 7.94 16.96
C PRO A 123 9.38 7.40 17.57
N LYS A 124 9.29 7.50 18.90
CA LYS A 124 8.07 7.15 19.64
C LYS A 124 6.86 7.91 19.05
N GLY A 125 5.75 7.23 18.88
CA GLY A 125 4.54 7.79 18.27
C GLY A 125 4.49 7.68 16.74
N VAL A 126 5.46 6.99 16.13
CA VAL A 126 5.48 6.71 14.69
C VAL A 126 5.59 5.20 14.45
N VAL A 127 4.69 4.65 13.65
CA VAL A 127 4.59 3.21 13.35
C VAL A 127 4.53 3.00 11.84
N THR A 128 4.97 1.85 11.38
CA THR A 128 4.83 1.41 9.99
C THR A 128 3.89 0.21 9.89
N VAL A 129 2.98 0.22 8.92
CA VAL A 129 2.15 -0.92 8.50
C VAL A 129 2.41 -1.18 7.03
N ALA A 130 3.12 -2.25 6.71
CA ALA A 130 3.58 -2.53 5.36
C ALA A 130 3.80 -4.02 5.12
N SER A 131 4.19 -4.37 3.90
CA SER A 131 4.69 -5.70 3.55
C SER A 131 6.20 -5.64 3.28
N ASN A 132 6.87 -6.80 3.33
CA ASN A 132 8.29 -6.89 3.03
C ASN A 132 8.53 -7.00 1.51
N ASP A 133 8.71 -5.87 0.84
CA ASP A 133 8.87 -5.79 -0.61
C ASP A 133 10.05 -6.61 -1.17
N LEU A 134 11.09 -6.86 -0.37
CA LEU A 134 12.20 -7.74 -0.76
C LEU A 134 11.69 -9.17 -1.01
N GLU A 135 10.85 -9.67 -0.10
CA GLU A 135 10.24 -11.01 -0.24
C GLU A 135 9.36 -11.10 -1.48
N ALA A 136 8.62 -10.04 -1.82
CA ALA A 136 7.80 -10.03 -3.04
C ALA A 136 8.65 -10.26 -4.29
N GLY A 137 9.75 -9.53 -4.43
CA GLY A 137 10.69 -9.71 -5.54
C GLY A 137 11.33 -11.10 -5.55
N GLN A 138 11.68 -11.63 -4.37
CA GLN A 138 12.25 -12.98 -4.24
C GLN A 138 11.23 -14.05 -4.65
N MET A 139 9.99 -13.99 -4.16
CA MET A 139 8.92 -14.95 -4.47
C MET A 139 8.60 -14.94 -5.97
N GLN A 140 8.45 -13.76 -6.55
CA GLN A 140 8.18 -13.56 -7.97
C GLN A 140 9.29 -14.19 -8.84
N MET A 141 10.53 -13.84 -8.57
CA MET A 141 11.67 -14.28 -9.39
C MET A 141 12.01 -15.73 -9.19
N GLN A 142 11.90 -16.27 -7.97
CA GLN A 142 12.15 -17.69 -7.70
C GLN A 142 11.22 -18.57 -8.55
N TYR A 143 9.91 -18.26 -8.53
CA TYR A 143 8.93 -19.01 -9.32
C TYR A 143 9.19 -18.89 -10.82
N LEU A 144 9.50 -17.67 -11.28
CA LEU A 144 9.78 -17.40 -12.69
C LEU A 144 11.04 -18.15 -13.16
N ALA A 145 12.14 -18.11 -12.39
CA ALA A 145 13.39 -18.77 -12.73
C ALA A 145 13.24 -20.29 -12.86
N GLU A 146 12.45 -20.91 -11.96
CA GLU A 146 12.11 -22.33 -12.05
C GLU A 146 11.34 -22.66 -13.35
N LYS A 147 10.37 -21.83 -13.74
CA LYS A 147 9.60 -22.01 -14.98
C LYS A 147 10.43 -21.76 -16.24
N MET A 148 11.43 -20.90 -16.17
CA MET A 148 12.41 -20.67 -17.24
C MET A 148 13.46 -21.81 -17.35
N GLY A 149 13.48 -22.75 -16.40
CA GLY A 149 14.53 -23.78 -16.35
C GLY A 149 15.93 -23.22 -16.02
N GLY A 150 15.97 -22.08 -15.30
CA GLY A 150 17.18 -21.45 -14.80
C GLY A 150 18.05 -20.74 -15.84
N LYS A 151 17.52 -20.43 -17.03
CA LYS A 151 18.27 -19.75 -18.11
C LYS A 151 17.34 -18.90 -18.97
N GLY A 152 17.91 -17.92 -19.69
CA GLY A 152 17.20 -17.03 -20.61
C GLY A 152 17.41 -15.56 -20.26
N ASP A 153 16.74 -14.70 -21.00
CA ASP A 153 16.89 -13.25 -20.89
C ASP A 153 15.59 -12.64 -20.34
N ILE A 154 15.72 -11.70 -19.40
CA ILE A 154 14.56 -11.02 -18.79
C ILE A 154 14.65 -9.52 -18.97
N VAL A 155 13.49 -8.88 -18.94
CA VAL A 155 13.38 -7.42 -18.78
C VAL A 155 12.63 -7.10 -17.49
N ILE A 156 12.98 -5.99 -16.85
CA ILE A 156 12.37 -5.58 -15.58
C ILE A 156 11.62 -4.26 -15.77
N LEU A 157 10.33 -4.27 -15.44
CA LEU A 157 9.50 -3.06 -15.33
C LEU A 157 9.53 -2.56 -13.89
N LEU A 158 10.21 -1.46 -13.68
CA LEU A 158 10.37 -0.83 -12.37
C LEU A 158 9.16 0.05 -12.06
N GLY A 159 8.80 0.12 -10.78
CA GLY A 159 7.86 1.13 -10.28
C GLY A 159 8.46 2.55 -10.29
N ASP A 160 7.87 3.44 -9.51
CA ASP A 160 8.42 4.77 -9.29
C ASP A 160 9.71 4.69 -8.46
N LEU A 161 10.78 5.34 -8.92
CA LEU A 161 12.10 5.29 -8.29
C LEU A 161 12.16 6.04 -6.95
N ALA A 162 11.19 6.92 -6.67
CA ALA A 162 11.04 7.59 -5.37
C ALA A 162 10.51 6.65 -4.27
N ASN A 163 10.16 5.40 -4.60
CA ASN A 163 9.55 4.47 -3.67
C ASN A 163 10.49 3.30 -3.33
N ASN A 164 10.66 3.04 -2.04
CA ASN A 164 11.45 1.90 -1.58
C ASN A 164 10.84 0.54 -1.97
N SER A 165 9.54 0.46 -2.27
CA SER A 165 8.93 -0.73 -2.85
C SER A 165 9.58 -1.11 -4.17
N THR A 166 9.84 -0.15 -5.06
CA THR A 166 10.55 -0.37 -6.33
C THR A 166 11.95 -0.93 -6.10
N THR A 167 12.73 -0.26 -5.24
CA THR A 167 14.10 -0.66 -4.93
C THR A 167 14.15 -2.06 -4.31
N ASN A 168 13.28 -2.34 -3.33
CA ASN A 168 13.30 -3.60 -2.59
C ASN A 168 12.79 -4.78 -3.45
N ARG A 169 11.69 -4.62 -4.20
CA ARG A 169 11.21 -5.67 -5.14
C ARG A 169 12.28 -5.99 -6.16
N THR A 170 12.89 -4.97 -6.78
CA THR A 170 13.97 -5.18 -7.76
C THR A 170 15.23 -5.82 -7.12
N LYS A 171 15.57 -5.42 -5.89
CA LYS A 171 16.65 -6.05 -5.13
C LYS A 171 16.37 -7.53 -4.89
N GLY A 172 15.13 -7.88 -4.48
CA GLY A 172 14.70 -9.26 -4.28
C GLY A 172 14.84 -10.10 -5.56
N VAL A 173 14.44 -9.55 -6.71
CA VAL A 173 14.66 -10.17 -8.03
C VAL A 173 16.16 -10.44 -8.26
N LYS A 174 17.00 -9.42 -8.09
CA LYS A 174 18.46 -9.52 -8.32
C LYS A 174 19.14 -10.51 -7.35
N GLU A 175 18.69 -10.59 -6.10
CA GLU A 175 19.21 -11.58 -5.14
C GLU A 175 18.91 -13.02 -5.58
N VAL A 176 17.72 -13.30 -6.10
CA VAL A 176 17.39 -14.63 -6.64
C VAL A 176 18.26 -14.95 -7.85
N LEU A 177 18.49 -13.98 -8.74
CA LEU A 177 19.32 -14.17 -9.93
C LEU A 177 20.77 -14.60 -9.61
N THR A 178 21.29 -14.31 -8.43
CA THR A 178 22.60 -14.81 -8.01
C THR A 178 22.69 -16.35 -8.00
N LYS A 179 21.53 -17.02 -7.84
CA LYS A 179 21.41 -18.50 -7.87
C LYS A 179 21.19 -19.04 -9.29
N TYR A 180 20.87 -18.16 -10.25
CA TYR A 180 20.56 -18.50 -11.64
C TYR A 180 21.43 -17.70 -12.61
N PRO A 181 22.75 -17.95 -12.67
CA PRO A 181 23.71 -17.13 -13.42
C PRO A 181 23.50 -17.17 -14.96
N ASN A 182 22.68 -18.09 -15.45
CA ASN A 182 22.31 -18.18 -16.87
C ASN A 182 21.01 -17.40 -17.20
N ILE A 183 20.42 -16.71 -16.25
CA ILE A 183 19.36 -15.73 -16.50
C ILE A 183 19.99 -14.35 -16.48
N LYS A 184 19.80 -13.57 -17.54
CA LYS A 184 20.39 -12.24 -17.71
C LYS A 184 19.32 -11.17 -17.79
N ILE A 185 19.63 -9.99 -17.24
CA ILE A 185 18.79 -8.81 -17.37
C ILE A 185 19.21 -8.06 -18.64
N GLU A 186 18.34 -8.02 -19.63
CA GLU A 186 18.55 -7.29 -20.89
C GLU A 186 18.21 -5.81 -20.78
N GLN A 187 17.13 -5.51 -20.05
CA GLN A 187 16.65 -4.13 -19.83
C GLN A 187 16.00 -4.00 -18.46
N GLU A 188 16.16 -2.83 -17.86
CA GLU A 188 15.36 -2.43 -16.69
C GLU A 188 14.98 -0.94 -16.85
N GLN A 189 13.69 -0.61 -16.74
CA GLN A 189 13.20 0.76 -16.89
C GLN A 189 11.94 1.01 -16.09
N SER A 190 11.79 2.26 -15.58
CA SER A 190 10.63 2.64 -14.79
C SER A 190 9.41 2.92 -15.67
N GLY A 191 8.32 2.21 -15.37
CA GLY A 191 6.98 2.45 -15.90
C GLY A 191 6.08 3.13 -14.87
N ILE A 192 6.64 3.60 -13.75
CA ILE A 192 5.96 4.40 -12.71
C ILE A 192 4.60 3.83 -12.28
N TRP A 193 4.51 2.50 -12.09
CA TRP A 193 3.32 1.74 -11.72
C TRP A 193 2.19 1.70 -12.78
N SER A 194 2.36 2.37 -13.94
CA SER A 194 1.32 2.61 -14.93
C SER A 194 1.24 1.48 -15.99
N ARG A 195 0.02 0.99 -16.24
CA ARG A 195 -0.27 0.00 -17.30
C ARG A 195 0.17 0.51 -18.67
N ASP A 196 -0.17 1.75 -19.01
CA ASP A 196 0.17 2.35 -20.29
C ASP A 196 1.67 2.53 -20.48
N LYS A 197 2.39 2.88 -19.42
CA LYS A 197 3.85 2.97 -19.45
C LYS A 197 4.51 1.61 -19.58
N GLY A 198 4.00 0.60 -18.87
CA GLY A 198 4.45 -0.78 -19.03
C GLY A 198 4.28 -1.27 -20.47
N MET A 199 3.11 -1.00 -21.07
CA MET A 199 2.84 -1.31 -22.48
C MET A 199 3.80 -0.57 -23.43
N THR A 200 4.00 0.73 -23.22
CA THR A 200 4.90 1.56 -24.04
C THR A 200 6.33 1.02 -24.00
N LEU A 201 6.87 0.75 -22.82
CA LEU A 201 8.23 0.26 -22.65
C LEU A 201 8.47 -1.07 -23.37
N VAL A 202 7.54 -2.01 -23.25
CA VAL A 202 7.65 -3.31 -23.91
C VAL A 202 7.55 -3.15 -25.44
N ASN A 203 6.64 -2.31 -25.94
CA ASN A 203 6.57 -1.99 -27.37
C ASN A 203 7.87 -1.38 -27.91
N ASP A 204 8.48 -0.46 -27.14
CA ASP A 204 9.76 0.16 -27.51
C ASP A 204 10.88 -0.89 -27.60
N TRP A 205 10.98 -1.80 -26.63
CA TRP A 205 11.97 -2.89 -26.64
C TRP A 205 11.77 -3.83 -27.82
N LEU A 206 10.53 -4.21 -28.13
CA LEU A 206 10.21 -5.04 -29.30
C LEU A 206 10.57 -4.34 -30.60
N THR A 207 10.25 -3.05 -30.72
CA THR A 207 10.58 -2.22 -31.91
C THR A 207 12.09 -2.09 -32.11
N GLN A 208 12.87 -2.04 -31.01
CA GLN A 208 14.34 -2.07 -31.04
C GLN A 208 14.91 -3.46 -31.38
N GLY A 209 14.07 -4.46 -31.61
CA GLY A 209 14.51 -5.82 -31.91
C GLY A 209 15.05 -6.60 -30.70
N ARG A 210 14.76 -6.12 -29.46
CA ARG A 210 15.18 -6.83 -28.25
C ARG A 210 14.43 -8.16 -28.13
N LYS A 211 15.15 -9.17 -27.70
CA LYS A 211 14.59 -10.50 -27.41
C LYS A 211 14.69 -10.76 -25.93
N PHE A 212 13.65 -11.28 -25.34
CA PHE A 212 13.60 -11.68 -23.94
C PHE A 212 12.58 -12.80 -23.75
N ASP A 213 12.84 -13.67 -22.78
CA ASP A 213 12.02 -14.83 -22.48
C ASP A 213 11.02 -14.54 -21.36
N ALA A 214 11.27 -13.47 -20.57
CA ALA A 214 10.32 -13.08 -19.53
C ALA A 214 10.33 -11.57 -19.22
N VAL A 215 9.20 -11.12 -18.66
CA VAL A 215 8.99 -9.78 -18.08
C VAL A 215 8.78 -9.94 -16.58
N VAL A 216 9.62 -9.29 -15.79
CA VAL A 216 9.49 -9.18 -14.33
C VAL A 216 8.99 -7.79 -14.01
N SER A 217 7.76 -7.66 -13.51
CA SER A 217 7.17 -6.36 -13.25
C SER A 217 7.03 -6.11 -11.75
N ASN A 218 7.36 -4.90 -11.31
CA ASN A 218 7.19 -4.53 -9.90
C ASN A 218 5.71 -4.42 -9.48
N ASN A 219 4.75 -4.36 -10.42
CA ASN A 219 3.32 -4.48 -10.13
C ASN A 219 2.53 -5.15 -11.26
N ASP A 220 1.25 -5.47 -11.01
CA ASP A 220 0.36 -6.11 -11.97
C ASP A 220 -0.04 -5.17 -13.11
N GLU A 221 -0.24 -3.89 -12.85
CA GLU A 221 -0.64 -2.94 -13.88
C GLU A 221 0.38 -2.88 -15.02
N MET A 222 1.64 -2.71 -14.72
CA MET A 222 2.70 -2.74 -15.73
C MET A 222 2.85 -4.11 -16.39
N ALA A 223 2.67 -5.22 -15.62
CA ALA A 223 2.68 -6.59 -16.14
C ALA A 223 1.56 -6.82 -17.16
N ILE A 224 0.35 -6.33 -16.88
CA ILE A 224 -0.79 -6.37 -17.81
C ILE A 224 -0.48 -5.53 -19.06
N GLY A 225 0.10 -4.35 -18.90
CA GLY A 225 0.57 -3.52 -20.00
C GLY A 225 1.56 -4.26 -20.90
N ALA A 226 2.52 -4.98 -20.30
CA ALA A 226 3.47 -5.82 -21.04
C ALA A 226 2.76 -6.94 -21.82
N ALA A 227 1.79 -7.61 -21.21
CA ALA A 227 0.99 -8.65 -21.86
C ALA A 227 0.22 -8.09 -23.09
N MET A 228 -0.33 -6.88 -22.97
CA MET A 228 -1.02 -6.19 -24.06
C MET A 228 -0.06 -5.86 -25.22
N ALA A 229 1.14 -5.34 -24.93
CA ALA A 229 2.17 -5.04 -25.93
C ALA A 229 2.59 -6.29 -26.71
N LEU A 230 2.88 -7.39 -26.00
CA LEU A 230 3.24 -8.68 -26.61
C LEU A 230 2.11 -9.21 -27.51
N GLN A 231 0.85 -9.12 -27.05
CA GLN A 231 -0.32 -9.50 -27.84
C GLN A 231 -0.46 -8.68 -29.12
N GLN A 232 -0.29 -7.36 -29.03
CA GLN A 232 -0.35 -6.44 -30.19
C GLN A 232 0.77 -6.73 -31.20
N ALA A 233 1.93 -7.13 -30.73
CA ALA A 233 3.05 -7.53 -31.56
C ALA A 233 2.91 -8.93 -32.18
N GLY A 234 1.80 -9.65 -31.91
CA GLY A 234 1.56 -11.00 -32.43
C GLY A 234 2.40 -12.08 -31.75
N VAL A 235 3.00 -11.77 -30.59
CA VAL A 235 3.76 -12.75 -29.81
C VAL A 235 2.80 -13.79 -29.22
N ALA A 236 3.10 -15.07 -29.44
CA ALA A 236 2.24 -16.15 -28.96
C ALA A 236 2.13 -16.12 -27.44
N LYS A 237 0.91 -16.26 -26.93
CA LYS A 237 0.65 -16.27 -25.48
C LYS A 237 1.44 -17.37 -24.80
N GLY A 238 2.14 -16.99 -23.72
CA GLY A 238 2.96 -17.90 -22.93
C GLY A 238 4.36 -18.18 -23.50
N SER A 239 4.71 -17.65 -24.70
CA SER A 239 6.10 -17.74 -25.20
C SER A 239 7.03 -16.77 -24.48
N VAL A 240 6.52 -15.67 -23.94
CA VAL A 240 7.19 -14.80 -22.98
C VAL A 240 6.46 -14.91 -21.66
N LEU A 241 7.16 -15.27 -20.59
CA LEU A 241 6.59 -15.43 -19.26
C LEU A 241 6.48 -14.06 -18.58
N ILE A 242 5.38 -13.79 -17.87
CA ILE A 242 5.18 -12.50 -17.22
C ILE A 242 4.85 -12.71 -15.74
N ALA A 243 5.57 -11.99 -14.88
CA ALA A 243 5.38 -12.00 -13.44
C ALA A 243 5.03 -10.61 -12.93
N GLY A 244 4.03 -10.53 -12.04
CA GLY A 244 3.52 -9.30 -11.42
C GLY A 244 3.57 -9.35 -9.89
N VAL A 245 3.10 -8.27 -9.27
CA VAL A 245 2.88 -8.12 -7.83
C VAL A 245 1.60 -7.29 -7.68
N ASP A 246 0.79 -7.53 -6.72
CA ASP A 246 -0.38 -6.87 -6.15
C ASP A 246 -1.53 -7.87 -5.94
N GLY A 247 -1.85 -8.68 -6.96
CA GLY A 247 -3.03 -9.54 -6.92
C GLY A 247 -4.33 -8.73 -6.98
N THR A 248 -4.36 -7.63 -7.72
CA THR A 248 -5.60 -6.88 -8.00
C THR A 248 -6.60 -7.75 -8.76
N PRO A 249 -7.89 -7.42 -8.78
CA PRO A 249 -8.88 -8.17 -9.58
C PRO A 249 -8.45 -8.37 -11.04
N ASP A 250 -7.84 -7.35 -11.67
CA ASP A 250 -7.30 -7.48 -13.02
C ASP A 250 -6.09 -8.40 -13.08
N GLY A 251 -5.20 -8.33 -12.07
CA GLY A 251 -4.05 -9.22 -11.93
C GLY A 251 -4.48 -10.67 -11.75
N LEU A 252 -5.44 -10.95 -10.85
CA LEU A 252 -6.03 -12.27 -10.66
C LEU A 252 -6.64 -12.81 -11.95
N ASN A 253 -7.40 -11.97 -12.67
CA ASN A 253 -7.99 -12.34 -13.96
C ASN A 253 -6.91 -12.62 -15.04
N ALA A 254 -5.83 -11.84 -15.05
CA ALA A 254 -4.71 -12.05 -15.95
C ALA A 254 -3.98 -13.37 -15.68
N VAL A 255 -3.82 -13.78 -14.41
CA VAL A 255 -3.28 -15.10 -14.04
C VAL A 255 -4.25 -16.21 -14.46
N LYS A 256 -5.56 -16.08 -14.19
CA LYS A 256 -6.60 -17.05 -14.61
C LYS A 256 -6.61 -17.26 -16.12
N LYS A 257 -6.48 -16.19 -16.88
CA LYS A 257 -6.40 -16.24 -18.35
C LYS A 257 -5.04 -16.70 -18.86
N GLY A 258 -4.02 -16.84 -18.03
CA GLY A 258 -2.66 -17.19 -18.40
C GLY A 258 -1.95 -16.09 -19.20
N SER A 259 -2.36 -14.82 -19.06
CA SER A 259 -1.64 -13.66 -19.57
C SER A 259 -0.46 -13.31 -18.65
N LEU A 260 -0.62 -13.51 -17.35
CA LEU A 260 0.44 -13.55 -16.36
C LEU A 260 0.67 -15.00 -15.93
N LEU A 261 1.93 -15.38 -15.79
CA LEU A 261 2.32 -16.68 -15.22
C LEU A 261 2.05 -16.73 -13.72
N VAL A 262 2.34 -15.62 -13.03
CA VAL A 262 2.37 -15.50 -11.58
C VAL A 262 2.16 -14.05 -11.17
N SER A 263 1.52 -13.83 -10.04
CA SER A 263 1.56 -12.57 -9.30
C SER A 263 1.90 -12.84 -7.84
N VAL A 264 2.22 -11.79 -7.08
CA VAL A 264 2.43 -11.88 -5.64
C VAL A 264 1.37 -11.01 -4.95
N PHE A 265 0.50 -11.64 -4.19
CA PHE A 265 -0.61 -10.96 -3.51
C PHE A 265 -0.11 -10.01 -2.44
N GLN A 266 -0.40 -8.73 -2.62
CA GLN A 266 -0.24 -7.67 -1.63
C GLN A 266 -1.60 -7.37 -1.00
N ASP A 267 -1.76 -7.73 0.26
CA ASP A 267 -3.06 -7.64 0.95
C ASP A 267 -3.40 -6.20 1.33
N ALA A 268 -4.12 -5.49 0.44
CA ALA A 268 -4.57 -4.12 0.65
C ALA A 268 -5.50 -4.00 1.87
N LYS A 269 -6.40 -4.99 2.04
CA LYS A 269 -7.29 -5.03 3.20
C LYS A 269 -6.52 -5.23 4.51
N GLY A 270 -5.57 -6.15 4.53
CA GLY A 270 -4.72 -6.39 5.71
C GLY A 270 -3.90 -5.16 6.09
N GLN A 271 -3.34 -4.43 5.11
CA GLN A 271 -2.62 -3.18 5.37
C GLN A 271 -3.57 -2.06 5.82
N ALA A 272 -4.77 -1.96 5.24
CA ALA A 272 -5.78 -0.99 5.65
C ALA A 272 -6.23 -1.24 7.09
N ASP A 273 -6.67 -2.47 7.40
CA ASP A 273 -7.11 -2.87 8.73
C ASP A 273 -6.02 -2.59 9.77
N GLY A 274 -4.78 -3.03 9.50
CA GLY A 274 -3.64 -2.82 10.37
C GLY A 274 -3.33 -1.34 10.60
N SER A 275 -3.41 -0.49 9.57
CA SER A 275 -3.11 0.93 9.67
C SER A 275 -4.15 1.69 10.49
N ILE A 276 -5.44 1.42 10.25
CA ILE A 276 -6.53 2.07 11.00
C ILE A 276 -6.59 1.57 12.44
N ASP A 277 -6.45 0.25 12.68
CA ASP A 277 -6.39 -0.31 14.04
C ASP A 277 -5.22 0.29 14.84
N THR A 278 -4.05 0.42 14.19
CA THR A 278 -2.86 1.02 14.82
C THR A 278 -3.09 2.50 15.14
N ALA A 279 -3.63 3.28 14.21
CA ALA A 279 -3.94 4.69 14.40
C ALA A 279 -4.94 4.90 15.57
N VAL A 280 -6.01 4.10 15.61
CA VAL A 280 -7.02 4.14 16.68
C VAL A 280 -6.42 3.80 18.04
N LYS A 281 -5.62 2.72 18.12
CA LYS A 281 -4.94 2.33 19.38
C LYS A 281 -4.00 3.42 19.87
N MET A 282 -3.21 3.99 18.98
CA MET A 282 -2.27 5.06 19.33
C MET A 282 -3.01 6.32 19.80
N ALA A 283 -4.11 6.70 19.17
CA ALA A 283 -4.95 7.82 19.58
C ALA A 283 -5.58 7.60 20.99
N LYS A 284 -5.87 6.33 21.32
CA LYS A 284 -6.34 5.93 22.66
C LYS A 284 -5.20 5.72 23.68
N ASN A 285 -3.95 5.98 23.31
CA ASN A 285 -2.76 5.69 24.10
C ASN A 285 -2.60 4.21 24.50
N GLU A 286 -3.11 3.31 23.67
CA GLU A 286 -2.92 1.88 23.82
C GLU A 286 -1.56 1.44 23.25
N PRO A 287 -0.97 0.37 23.78
CA PRO A 287 0.31 -0.14 23.26
C PRO A 287 0.18 -0.69 21.83
N VAL A 288 1.17 -0.39 21.01
CA VAL A 288 1.29 -0.89 19.62
C VAL A 288 2.73 -1.35 19.34
N GLU A 289 2.88 -2.26 18.40
CA GLU A 289 4.18 -2.65 17.86
C GLU A 289 4.77 -1.50 17.02
N SER A 290 6.08 -1.40 16.94
CA SER A 290 6.77 -0.39 16.11
C SER A 290 6.58 -0.60 14.62
N ALA A 291 6.28 -1.83 14.20
CA ALA A 291 5.95 -2.19 12.82
C ALA A 291 4.94 -3.34 12.78
N VAL A 292 3.97 -3.24 11.88
CA VAL A 292 3.00 -4.31 11.56
C VAL A 292 3.31 -4.81 10.15
N TRP A 293 3.71 -6.07 10.05
CA TRP A 293 4.05 -6.68 8.77
C TRP A 293 2.91 -7.55 8.24
N VAL A 294 2.41 -7.20 7.07
CA VAL A 294 1.37 -7.96 6.34
C VAL A 294 2.07 -8.85 5.31
N PRO A 295 1.93 -10.18 5.39
CA PRO A 295 2.71 -11.09 4.57
C PRO A 295 2.28 -11.07 3.10
N TYR A 296 3.24 -11.22 2.20
CA TYR A 296 2.99 -11.52 0.79
C TYR A 296 2.62 -13.01 0.60
N ARG A 297 1.87 -13.30 -0.46
CA ARG A 297 1.50 -14.67 -0.84
C ARG A 297 1.60 -14.85 -2.36
N LEU A 298 2.16 -15.97 -2.80
CA LEU A 298 2.31 -16.26 -4.22
C LEU A 298 0.95 -16.65 -4.84
N ILE A 299 0.63 -16.06 -5.98
CA ILE A 299 -0.57 -16.35 -6.79
C ILE A 299 -0.13 -17.07 -8.05
N THR A 300 -0.64 -18.26 -8.26
CA THR A 300 -0.44 -19.07 -9.47
C THR A 300 -1.80 -19.55 -9.99
N LEU A 301 -1.83 -20.14 -11.17
CA LEU A 301 -3.07 -20.70 -11.72
C LEU A 301 -3.72 -21.74 -10.79
N GLN A 302 -2.92 -22.44 -9.96
CA GLN A 302 -3.40 -23.51 -9.07
C GLN A 302 -4.15 -22.97 -7.85
N ASN A 303 -3.88 -21.73 -7.42
CA ASN A 303 -4.45 -21.16 -6.20
C ASN A 303 -5.16 -19.81 -6.39
N VAL A 304 -5.21 -19.28 -7.60
CA VAL A 304 -5.76 -17.94 -7.88
C VAL A 304 -7.22 -17.78 -7.44
N ASP A 305 -8.01 -18.86 -7.41
CA ASP A 305 -9.40 -18.81 -6.96
C ASP A 305 -9.57 -18.67 -5.43
N THR A 306 -8.48 -18.82 -4.67
CA THR A 306 -8.49 -18.59 -3.21
C THR A 306 -8.31 -17.12 -2.84
N PHE A 307 -7.94 -16.27 -3.81
CA PHE A 307 -7.79 -14.82 -3.63
C PHE A 307 -9.07 -14.10 -4.13
N LYS A 308 -9.45 -13.04 -3.42
CA LYS A 308 -10.65 -12.25 -3.71
C LYS A 308 -10.32 -10.77 -3.64
#